data_3e7af0344c9206d0e0078fc916f41f2a
#
_entry.id   3e7af0344c9206d0e0078fc916f41f2a
#
_cell.length_a   1.000
_cell.length_b   1.000
_cell.length_c   1.000
_cell.angle_alpha   90.00
_cell.angle_beta   90.00
_cell.angle_gamma   90.00
#
_symmetry.space_group_name_H-M   'P 1'
#
loop_
_entity.id
_entity.type
_entity.pdbx_description
1 polymer ?
#
loop_
_entity_poly.entity_id
_entity_poly.type
_entity_poly.pdbx_seq_one_letter_code
_entity_poly.pdbx_strand_id
1 'polypeptide(L)' 'IRHIIICGHTKCGAMDAAMHPEKVAAMPIVKSWLNHAASARRVALGYDRISEEQREKIMVEENVLAQLDHLRTHPSVAA' A
#
# COMPACT_ATOMS: atom_id res chain seq x y z
N ILE A 1 -13.39 17.02 -13.11
CA ILE A 1 -13.45 15.79 -12.30
C ILE A 1 -14.08 16.13 -10.98
N ARG A 2 -15.18 15.47 -10.64
CA ARG A 2 -15.92 15.72 -9.39
C ARG A 2 -15.69 14.65 -8.34
N HIS A 3 -15.28 13.46 -8.74
CA HIS A 3 -15.09 12.33 -7.85
C HIS A 3 -13.80 11.58 -8.17
N ILE A 4 -13.08 11.19 -7.13
CA ILE A 4 -11.89 10.34 -7.23
C ILE A 4 -12.11 9.18 -6.27
N ILE A 5 -11.94 7.95 -6.75
CA ILE A 5 -12.13 6.74 -5.96
C ILE A 5 -10.81 6.00 -5.86
N ILE A 6 -10.41 5.66 -4.63
CA ILE A 6 -9.26 4.80 -4.35
C ILE A 6 -9.80 3.42 -4.02
N CYS A 7 -9.33 2.41 -4.73
CA CYS A 7 -9.83 1.04 -4.57
C CYS A 7 -8.69 0.07 -4.26
N GLY A 8 -8.88 -0.75 -3.22
CA GLY A 8 -8.02 -1.87 -2.90
C GLY A 8 -8.77 -3.18 -3.11
N HIS A 9 -8.04 -4.28 -3.22
CA HIS A 9 -8.64 -5.60 -3.35
C HIS A 9 -7.79 -6.65 -2.65
N THR A 10 -8.40 -7.79 -2.30
CA THR A 10 -7.70 -8.92 -1.70
C THR A 10 -6.76 -9.58 -2.73
N LYS A 11 -5.75 -10.29 -2.24
CA LYS A 11 -4.78 -11.00 -3.09
C LYS A 11 -4.09 -10.08 -4.10
N CYS A 12 -3.77 -8.86 -3.67
CA CYS A 12 -3.09 -7.90 -4.52
C CYS A 12 -1.60 -8.25 -4.61
N GLY A 13 -1.12 -8.54 -5.82
CA GLY A 13 0.29 -8.89 -6.05
C GLY A 13 1.25 -7.76 -5.68
N ALA A 14 0.85 -6.52 -5.91
CA ALA A 14 1.67 -5.36 -5.55
C ALA A 14 1.81 -5.22 -4.03
N MET A 15 0.74 -5.43 -3.29
CA MET A 15 0.77 -5.37 -1.82
C MET A 15 1.57 -6.53 -1.23
N ASP A 16 1.46 -7.73 -1.81
CA ASP A 16 2.28 -8.87 -1.44
C ASP A 16 3.77 -8.55 -1.64
N ALA A 17 4.12 -7.99 -2.79
CA ALA A 17 5.50 -7.59 -3.08
C ALA A 17 5.99 -6.47 -2.14
N ALA A 18 5.12 -5.55 -1.74
CA ALA A 18 5.48 -4.50 -0.79
C ALA A 18 5.77 -5.07 0.59
N MET A 19 5.04 -6.11 1.02
CA MET A 19 5.29 -6.83 2.26
C MET A 19 6.56 -7.69 2.20
N HIS A 20 6.88 -8.20 1.03
CA HIS A 20 8.02 -9.09 0.79
C HIS A 20 8.91 -8.52 -0.32
N PRO A 21 9.72 -7.48 0.00
CA PRO A 21 10.52 -6.77 -1.02
C PRO A 21 11.49 -7.65 -1.80
N GLU A 22 11.88 -8.80 -1.25
CA GLU A 22 12.76 -9.77 -1.90
C GLU A 22 12.15 -10.32 -3.18
N LYS A 23 10.84 -10.35 -3.31
CA LYS A 23 10.15 -10.82 -4.52
C LYS A 23 10.39 -9.92 -5.73
N VAL A 24 10.73 -8.66 -5.51
CA VAL A 24 10.99 -7.67 -6.56
C VAL A 24 12.41 -7.13 -6.52
N ALA A 25 13.33 -7.85 -5.86
CA ALA A 25 14.70 -7.42 -5.72
C ALA A 25 15.42 -7.25 -7.08
N ALA A 26 15.02 -8.04 -8.08
CA ALA A 26 15.57 -7.95 -9.44
C ALA A 26 14.85 -6.90 -10.32
N MET A 27 13.88 -6.18 -9.77
CA MET A 27 13.07 -5.19 -10.50
C MET A 27 13.15 -3.84 -9.78
N PRO A 28 14.26 -3.09 -9.96
CA PRO A 28 14.49 -1.87 -9.16
C PRO A 28 13.44 -0.77 -9.36
N ILE A 29 12.86 -0.66 -10.55
CA ILE A 29 11.81 0.34 -10.81
C ILE A 29 10.55 0.00 -10.03
N VAL A 30 10.11 -1.27 -10.06
CA VAL A 30 8.95 -1.74 -9.31
C VAL A 30 9.18 -1.58 -7.81
N LYS A 31 10.36 -1.98 -7.33
CA LYS A 31 10.75 -1.85 -5.93
C LYS A 31 10.69 -0.40 -5.47
N SER A 32 11.21 0.52 -6.27
CA SER A 32 11.17 1.95 -5.97
C SER A 32 9.74 2.47 -5.90
N TRP A 33 8.91 2.08 -6.86
CA TRP A 33 7.50 2.49 -6.90
C TRP A 33 6.74 2.01 -5.65
N LEU A 34 7.01 0.79 -5.19
CA LEU A 34 6.35 0.23 -4.01
C LEU A 34 6.69 0.97 -2.71
N ASN A 35 7.69 1.84 -2.69
CA ASN A 35 7.98 2.68 -1.54
C ASN A 35 6.81 3.62 -1.20
N HIS A 36 5.93 3.90 -2.15
CA HIS A 36 4.72 4.68 -1.88
C HIS A 36 3.78 3.99 -0.90
N ALA A 37 3.96 2.70 -0.65
CA ALA A 37 3.18 1.92 0.32
C ALA A 37 3.94 1.69 1.65
N ALA A 38 5.04 2.40 1.88
CA ALA A 38 5.91 2.17 3.04
C ALA A 38 5.19 2.37 4.37
N SER A 39 4.32 3.37 4.48
CA SER A 39 3.58 3.64 5.73
C SER A 39 2.59 2.51 6.03
N ALA A 40 1.89 2.01 5.01
CA ALA A 40 0.98 0.88 5.15
C ALA A 40 1.73 -0.39 5.60
N ARG A 41 2.91 -0.63 5.02
CA ARG A 41 3.76 -1.75 5.41
C ARG A 41 4.15 -1.68 6.88
N ARG A 42 4.54 -0.51 7.37
CA ARG A 42 4.90 -0.32 8.79
C ARG A 42 3.74 -0.65 9.71
N VAL A 43 2.54 -0.21 9.39
CA VAL A 43 1.35 -0.51 10.17
C VAL A 43 1.07 -2.01 10.17
N ALA A 44 1.08 -2.65 9.01
CA ALA A 44 0.81 -4.08 8.88
C ALA A 44 1.82 -4.93 9.65
N LEU A 45 3.10 -4.55 9.64
CA LEU A 45 4.15 -5.27 10.37
C LEU A 45 4.06 -5.07 11.89
N GLY A 46 3.35 -4.03 12.35
CA GLY A 46 3.15 -3.79 13.77
C GLY A 46 2.15 -4.73 14.44
N TYR A 47 1.37 -5.47 13.66
CA TYR A 47 0.40 -6.44 14.20
C TYR A 47 1.09 -7.77 14.49
N ASP A 48 0.94 -8.24 15.74
CA ASP A 48 1.46 -9.53 16.17
C ASP A 48 0.35 -10.59 16.18
N ARG A 49 0.74 -11.84 16.08
CA ARG A 49 -0.16 -13.00 16.26
C ARG A 49 -1.32 -13.05 15.27
N ILE A 50 -1.11 -12.56 14.07
CA ILE A 50 -2.10 -12.66 13.00
C ILE A 50 -1.54 -13.53 11.87
N SER A 51 -2.44 -14.14 11.10
CA SER A 51 -2.04 -14.93 9.93
C SER A 51 -1.48 -14.04 8.83
N GLU A 52 -0.73 -14.63 7.91
CA GLU A 52 -0.21 -13.90 6.74
C GLU A 52 -1.36 -13.33 5.91
N GLU A 53 -2.44 -14.09 5.77
CA GLU A 53 -3.63 -13.63 5.05
C GLU A 53 -4.26 -12.40 5.69
N GLN A 54 -4.36 -12.38 7.01
CA GLN A 54 -4.87 -11.22 7.74
C GLN A 54 -3.94 -10.01 7.57
N ARG A 55 -2.63 -10.24 7.58
CA ARG A 55 -1.64 -9.19 7.39
C ARG A 55 -1.75 -8.58 5.99
N GLU A 56 -1.97 -9.40 4.96
CA GLU A 56 -2.18 -8.92 3.60
C GLU A 56 -3.43 -8.05 3.50
N LYS A 57 -4.52 -8.44 4.17
CA LYS A 57 -5.74 -7.62 4.21
C LYS A 57 -5.48 -6.25 4.85
N ILE A 58 -4.77 -6.25 5.98
CA ILE A 58 -4.40 -5.02 6.67
C ILE A 58 -3.54 -4.15 5.75
N MET A 59 -2.59 -4.75 5.05
CA MET A 59 -1.73 -4.03 4.10
C MET A 59 -2.55 -3.34 3.01
N VAL A 60 -3.54 -4.03 2.44
CA VAL A 60 -4.42 -3.46 1.41
C VAL A 60 -5.22 -2.30 1.98
N GLU A 61 -5.85 -2.50 3.14
CA GLU A 61 -6.68 -1.47 3.79
C GLU A 61 -5.86 -0.23 4.16
N GLU A 62 -4.70 -0.43 4.79
CA GLU A 62 -3.84 0.67 5.19
C GLU A 62 -3.26 1.41 3.99
N ASN A 63 -2.98 0.70 2.90
CA ASN A 63 -2.53 1.36 1.68
C ASN A 63 -3.62 2.25 1.08
N VAL A 64 -4.87 1.82 1.08
CA VAL A 64 -5.99 2.66 0.63
C VAL A 64 -6.05 3.94 1.45
N LEU A 65 -5.95 3.83 2.78
CA LEU A 65 -5.96 4.99 3.67
C LEU A 65 -4.76 5.90 3.42
N ALA A 66 -3.57 5.34 3.21
CA ALA A 66 -2.37 6.10 2.92
C ALA A 66 -2.50 6.87 1.60
N GLN A 67 -3.06 6.23 0.56
CA GLN A 67 -3.23 6.89 -0.73
C GLN A 67 -4.32 7.97 -0.69
N LEU A 68 -5.37 7.78 0.10
CA LEU A 68 -6.35 8.84 0.35
C LEU A 68 -5.71 10.06 1.00
N ASP A 69 -4.82 9.84 1.96
CA ASP A 69 -4.09 10.93 2.60
C ASP A 69 -3.15 11.64 1.63
N HIS A 70 -2.39 10.89 0.83
CA HIS A 70 -1.52 11.46 -0.20
C HIS A 70 -2.32 12.30 -1.20
N LEU A 71 -3.47 11.80 -1.62
CA LEU A 71 -4.33 12.51 -2.58
C LEU A 71 -4.88 13.80 -1.97
N ARG A 72 -5.32 13.75 -0.73
CA ARG A 72 -5.87 14.90 -0.01
C ARG A 72 -4.85 16.03 0.11
N THR A 73 -3.57 15.70 0.25
CA THR A 73 -2.49 16.67 0.37
C THR A 73 -1.81 17.02 -0.95
N HIS A 74 -2.21 16.36 -2.05
CA HIS A 74 -1.65 16.62 -3.37
C HIS A 74 -2.11 18.01 -3.85
N PRO A 75 -1.19 18.89 -4.30
CA PRO A 75 -1.54 20.28 -4.67
C PRO A 75 -2.66 20.41 -5.69
N SER A 76 -2.73 19.51 -6.66
CA SER A 76 -3.75 19.55 -7.73
C SER A 76 -5.14 19.15 -7.24
N VAL A 77 -5.24 18.50 -6.08
CA VAL A 77 -6.50 18.02 -5.50
C VAL A 77 -6.93 18.88 -4.33
N ALA A 78 -5.97 19.26 -3.48
CA ALA A 78 -6.23 20.06 -2.28
C ALA A 78 -6.58 21.52 -2.57
N ALA A 79 -6.19 22.00 -3.74
CA ALA A 79 -6.56 23.33 -4.17
C ALA A 79 -8.05 23.42 -4.53
#